data_a1244eee96189bb94e2ae0b96d428e31
#
_entry.id   a1244eee96189bb94e2ae0b96d428e31
#
_cell.length_a   1.000
_cell.length_b   1.000
_cell.length_c   1.000
_cell.angle_alpha   90.00
_cell.angle_beta   90.00
_cell.angle_gamma   90.00
#
_symmetry.space_group_name_H-M   'P 1'
#
loop_
_entity.id
_entity.type
_entity.pdbx_description
1 polymer ?
#
loop_
_entity_poly.entity_id
_entity_poly.type
_entity_poly.pdbx_seq_one_letter_code
_entity_poly.pdbx_strand_id
1 'polypeptide(L)'
;MLLLCIHTVLYAQQTRTVKGRVQTLEPGSNKRQPLPLASVIVLQKNDSTFIKGITSDKNGRFTLSYQSQKKKQYLLKVSFMGMQSVYHVLGDSALVNVGTLTLKDDDIQIGEVVVTGKLQEVVMEGDTTVINAAAYKTPDGAYLEDFVKRVPGLVYN
;
A
#
# COMPACT_ATOMS: atom_id res chain seq x y z
N MET A 1 2.40 -60.93 13.47
CA MET A 1 3.34 -59.91 13.00
C MET A 1 2.52 -58.92 12.17
N LEU A 2 2.10 -57.81 12.79
CA LEU A 2 1.19 -56.84 12.18
C LEU A 2 2.04 -55.80 11.40
N LEU A 3 1.99 -55.85 10.08
CA LEU A 3 2.72 -54.91 9.21
C LEU A 3 1.96 -53.58 9.16
N LEU A 4 2.41 -52.61 9.94
CA LEU A 4 1.84 -51.24 9.96
C LEU A 4 2.29 -50.52 8.69
N CYS A 5 1.41 -50.46 7.67
CA CYS A 5 1.62 -49.73 6.44
C CYS A 5 1.46 -48.20 6.72
N ILE A 6 2.57 -47.51 6.99
CA ILE A 6 2.58 -46.05 7.13
C ILE A 6 2.42 -45.44 5.73
N HIS A 7 1.21 -45.01 5.38
CA HIS A 7 0.96 -44.27 4.17
C HIS A 7 1.44 -42.83 4.37
N THR A 8 2.67 -42.54 3.96
CA THR A 8 3.15 -41.15 3.84
C THR A 8 2.39 -40.50 2.69
N VAL A 9 1.47 -39.59 3.01
CA VAL A 9 0.79 -38.75 2.02
C VAL A 9 1.82 -37.77 1.47
N LEU A 10 2.46 -38.14 0.36
CA LEU A 10 3.35 -37.25 -0.38
C LEU A 10 2.49 -36.17 -1.02
N TYR A 11 2.45 -34.98 -0.42
CA TYR A 11 1.84 -33.82 -1.06
C TYR A 11 2.67 -33.49 -2.30
N ALA A 12 2.18 -33.87 -3.47
CA ALA A 12 2.81 -33.54 -4.74
C ALA A 12 2.77 -32.01 -4.93
N GLN A 13 3.89 -31.36 -4.66
CA GLN A 13 4.12 -29.97 -5.03
C GLN A 13 4.35 -29.92 -6.54
N GLN A 14 3.59 -29.10 -7.23
CA GLN A 14 3.74 -28.94 -8.67
C GLN A 14 4.40 -27.58 -8.95
N THR A 15 5.52 -27.61 -9.67
CA THR A 15 6.14 -26.37 -10.17
C THR A 15 5.26 -25.76 -11.25
N ARG A 16 4.88 -24.51 -11.10
CA ARG A 16 4.17 -23.72 -12.10
C ARG A 16 5.00 -22.53 -12.50
N THR A 17 4.89 -22.14 -13.75
CA THR A 17 5.60 -20.98 -14.30
C THR A 17 4.58 -19.97 -14.84
N VAL A 18 4.72 -18.72 -14.43
CA VAL A 18 3.98 -17.60 -14.98
C VAL A 18 4.94 -16.68 -15.74
N LYS A 19 4.54 -16.24 -16.91
CA LYS A 19 5.29 -15.31 -17.76
C LYS A 19 4.38 -14.22 -18.29
N GLY A 20 4.97 -13.04 -18.54
CA GLY A 20 4.25 -11.90 -19.08
C GLY A 20 5.16 -10.71 -19.33
N ARG A 21 4.53 -9.58 -19.60
CA ARG A 21 5.20 -8.30 -19.80
C ARG A 21 4.50 -7.21 -19.00
N VAL A 22 5.27 -6.33 -18.40
CA VAL A 22 4.76 -5.15 -17.71
C VAL A 22 5.08 -3.91 -18.54
N GLN A 23 4.11 -3.03 -18.67
CA GLN A 23 4.25 -1.76 -19.39
C GLN A 23 3.51 -0.66 -18.64
N THR A 24 3.82 0.59 -18.98
CA THR A 24 3.10 1.78 -18.56
C THR A 24 2.74 2.64 -19.75
N LEU A 25 1.94 3.67 -19.53
CA LEU A 25 1.69 4.74 -20.49
C LEU A 25 2.65 5.89 -20.22
N GLU A 26 3.19 6.49 -21.27
CA GLU A 26 3.99 7.70 -21.14
C GLU A 26 3.10 8.86 -20.66
N PRO A 27 3.53 9.64 -19.66
CA PRO A 27 2.75 10.77 -19.15
C PRO A 27 2.39 11.75 -20.26
N GLY A 28 1.09 12.08 -20.37
CA GLY A 28 0.58 12.97 -21.41
C GLY A 28 0.50 12.38 -22.83
N SER A 29 0.79 11.09 -22.99
CA SER A 29 0.74 10.37 -24.25
C SER A 29 0.09 8.99 -24.07
N ASN A 30 -0.56 8.47 -25.11
CA ASN A 30 -1.06 7.10 -25.12
C ASN A 30 0.02 6.07 -25.55
N LYS A 31 1.26 6.48 -25.62
CA LYS A 31 2.37 5.62 -26.02
C LYS A 31 2.73 4.65 -24.90
N ARG A 32 2.77 3.38 -25.22
CA ARG A 32 3.11 2.32 -24.28
C ARG A 32 4.62 2.12 -24.20
N GLN A 33 5.17 2.07 -22.99
CA GLN A 33 6.58 1.81 -22.74
C GLN A 33 6.74 0.57 -21.86
N PRO A 34 7.80 -0.25 -22.06
CA PRO A 34 8.13 -1.32 -21.13
C PRO A 34 8.46 -0.72 -19.77
N LEU A 35 8.02 -1.37 -18.71
CA LEU A 35 8.29 -0.95 -17.34
C LEU A 35 9.31 -1.91 -16.71
N PRO A 36 10.60 -1.53 -16.65
CA PRO A 36 11.63 -2.32 -15.98
C PRO A 36 11.49 -2.19 -14.46
N LEU A 37 12.03 -3.18 -13.74
CA LEU A 37 12.09 -3.21 -12.27
C LEU A 37 10.71 -3.19 -11.58
N ALA A 38 9.63 -3.45 -12.30
CA ALA A 38 8.33 -3.64 -11.68
C ALA A 38 8.35 -4.90 -10.82
N SER A 39 7.84 -4.79 -9.61
CA SER A 39 7.73 -5.92 -8.68
C SER A 39 6.62 -6.87 -9.12
N VAL A 40 6.95 -8.13 -9.31
CA VAL A 40 6.03 -9.21 -9.73
C VAL A 40 6.04 -10.28 -8.66
N ILE A 41 4.91 -10.43 -7.98
CA ILE A 41 4.79 -11.29 -6.79
C ILE A 41 3.64 -12.27 -6.98
N VAL A 42 3.88 -13.54 -6.64
CA VAL A 42 2.83 -14.55 -6.50
C VAL A 42 2.41 -14.63 -5.05
N LEU A 43 1.13 -14.48 -4.80
CA LEU A 43 0.48 -14.58 -3.49
C LEU A 43 -0.51 -15.74 -3.49
N GLN A 44 -0.76 -16.33 -2.34
CA GLN A 44 -1.91 -17.20 -2.14
C GLN A 44 -3.18 -16.35 -2.07
N LYS A 45 -4.22 -16.69 -2.83
CA LYS A 45 -5.41 -15.84 -2.98
C LYS A 45 -6.20 -15.64 -1.69
N ASN A 46 -6.25 -16.65 -0.81
CA ASN A 46 -7.14 -16.64 0.35
C ASN A 46 -6.65 -15.74 1.49
N ASP A 47 -5.34 -15.70 1.71
CA ASP A 47 -4.72 -15.03 2.86
C ASP A 47 -3.61 -14.05 2.46
N SER A 48 -3.42 -13.84 1.15
CA SER A 48 -2.35 -13.00 0.60
C SER A 48 -0.94 -13.38 1.05
N THR A 49 -0.73 -14.65 1.46
CA THR A 49 0.59 -15.15 1.84
C THR A 49 1.54 -15.05 0.65
N PHE A 50 2.71 -14.45 0.88
CA PHE A 50 3.78 -14.35 -0.11
C PHE A 50 4.34 -15.74 -0.45
N ILE A 51 4.39 -16.06 -1.74
CA ILE A 51 4.96 -17.33 -2.24
C ILE A 51 6.32 -17.10 -2.87
N LYS A 52 6.38 -16.21 -3.86
CA LYS A 52 7.62 -15.87 -4.56
C LYS A 52 7.48 -14.54 -5.30
N GLY A 53 8.61 -13.85 -5.52
CA GLY A 53 8.64 -12.59 -6.26
C GLY A 53 9.92 -12.43 -7.07
N ILE A 54 9.81 -11.65 -8.13
CA ILE A 54 10.93 -11.18 -8.96
C ILE A 54 10.65 -9.75 -9.42
N THR A 55 11.58 -9.16 -10.14
CA THR A 55 11.38 -7.90 -10.88
C THR A 55 11.35 -8.15 -12.39
N SER A 56 10.66 -7.27 -13.14
CA SER A 56 10.70 -7.29 -14.59
C SER A 56 12.07 -6.84 -15.12
N ASP A 57 12.46 -7.36 -16.29
CA ASP A 57 13.69 -7.00 -16.98
C ASP A 57 13.62 -5.63 -17.67
N LYS A 58 14.72 -5.20 -18.33
CA LYS A 58 14.79 -3.93 -19.08
C LYS A 58 13.74 -3.77 -20.19
N ASN A 59 13.16 -4.87 -20.67
CA ASN A 59 12.11 -4.89 -21.67
C ASN A 59 10.70 -5.06 -21.05
N GLY A 60 10.61 -4.99 -19.71
CA GLY A 60 9.39 -5.21 -18.95
C GLY A 60 8.94 -6.68 -18.90
N ARG A 61 9.74 -7.65 -19.34
CA ARG A 61 9.39 -9.07 -19.33
C ARG A 61 9.69 -9.72 -18.00
N PHE A 62 8.91 -10.73 -17.64
CA PHE A 62 9.17 -11.54 -16.46
C PHE A 62 8.81 -13.00 -16.70
N THR A 63 9.51 -13.90 -16.01
CA THR A 63 9.23 -15.33 -15.94
C THR A 63 9.50 -15.79 -14.51
N LEU A 64 8.47 -16.23 -13.81
CA LEU A 64 8.50 -16.61 -12.41
C LEU A 64 7.99 -18.03 -12.23
N SER A 65 8.84 -18.93 -11.70
CA SER A 65 8.46 -20.28 -11.34
C SER A 65 8.26 -20.40 -9.84
N TYR A 66 7.16 -21.00 -9.41
CA TYR A 66 6.79 -21.18 -8.02
C TYR A 66 6.21 -22.56 -7.74
N GLN A 67 6.24 -22.97 -6.47
CA GLN A 67 5.66 -24.23 -6.03
C GLN A 67 4.18 -24.05 -5.71
N SER A 68 3.33 -24.80 -6.38
CA SER A 68 1.89 -24.77 -6.13
C SER A 68 1.42 -26.02 -5.41
N GLN A 69 0.39 -25.89 -4.59
CA GLN A 69 -0.29 -26.97 -3.90
C GLN A 69 -1.67 -27.21 -4.54
N LYS A 70 -2.09 -28.49 -4.61
CA LYS A 70 -3.45 -28.83 -5.08
C LYS A 70 -4.51 -28.09 -4.27
N LYS A 71 -5.58 -27.66 -4.94
CA LYS A 71 -6.73 -26.94 -4.35
C LYS A 71 -6.44 -25.52 -3.84
N LYS A 72 -5.22 -24.98 -3.96
CA LYS A 72 -4.93 -23.59 -3.65
C LYS A 72 -4.96 -22.72 -4.89
N GLN A 73 -5.58 -21.55 -4.77
CA GLN A 73 -5.60 -20.53 -5.81
C GLN A 73 -4.51 -19.49 -5.56
N TYR A 74 -3.93 -18.98 -6.64
CA TYR A 74 -2.84 -18.04 -6.60
C TYR A 74 -3.19 -16.75 -7.34
N LEU A 75 -2.61 -15.66 -6.88
CA LEU A 75 -2.81 -14.32 -7.39
C LEU A 75 -1.46 -13.73 -7.77
N LEU A 76 -1.34 -13.21 -8.97
CA LEU A 76 -0.20 -12.41 -9.39
C LEU A 76 -0.49 -10.95 -9.04
N LYS A 77 0.38 -10.34 -8.25
CA LYS A 77 0.39 -8.91 -7.99
C LYS A 77 1.56 -8.29 -8.74
N VAL A 78 1.29 -7.26 -9.53
CA VAL A 78 2.33 -6.46 -10.17
C VAL A 78 2.21 -5.03 -9.67
N SER A 79 3.31 -4.47 -9.18
CA SER A 79 3.35 -3.13 -8.60
C SER A 79 4.63 -2.40 -8.96
N PHE A 80 4.55 -1.08 -9.00
CA PHE A 80 5.67 -0.18 -9.17
C PHE A 80 5.42 1.09 -8.34
N MET A 81 6.50 1.77 -7.92
CA MET A 81 6.38 2.98 -7.10
C MET A 81 5.61 4.07 -7.85
N GLY A 82 4.61 4.68 -7.20
CA GLY A 82 3.76 5.72 -7.80
C GLY A 82 2.73 5.21 -8.81
N MET A 83 2.52 3.89 -8.92
CA MET A 83 1.54 3.29 -9.84
C MET A 83 0.55 2.39 -9.13
N GLN A 84 -0.65 2.30 -9.69
CA GLN A 84 -1.69 1.40 -9.20
C GLN A 84 -1.27 -0.06 -9.40
N SER A 85 -1.36 -0.86 -8.34
CA SER A 85 -1.07 -2.28 -8.41
C SER A 85 -2.11 -3.02 -9.23
N VAL A 86 -1.65 -3.92 -10.12
CA VAL A 86 -2.51 -4.79 -10.92
C VAL A 86 -2.50 -6.19 -10.35
N TYR A 87 -3.67 -6.80 -10.27
CA TYR A 87 -3.87 -8.16 -9.77
C TYR A 87 -4.42 -9.06 -10.88
N HIS A 88 -3.89 -10.27 -11.00
CA HIS A 88 -4.35 -11.26 -11.96
C HIS A 88 -4.46 -12.63 -11.30
N VAL A 89 -5.62 -13.28 -11.41
CA VAL A 89 -5.83 -14.64 -10.87
C VAL A 89 -5.13 -15.64 -11.77
N LEU A 90 -4.25 -16.46 -11.18
CA LEU A 90 -3.51 -17.48 -11.92
C LEU A 90 -4.34 -18.74 -12.07
N GLY A 91 -4.41 -19.24 -13.29
CA GLY A 91 -5.04 -20.53 -13.60
C GLY A 91 -4.22 -21.73 -13.13
N ASP A 92 -4.79 -22.93 -13.26
CA ASP A 92 -4.20 -24.17 -12.77
C ASP A 92 -3.18 -24.82 -13.73
N SER A 93 -2.88 -24.18 -14.86
CA SER A 93 -1.92 -24.68 -15.85
C SER A 93 -0.47 -24.64 -15.34
N ALA A 94 0.35 -25.59 -15.77
CA ALA A 94 1.78 -25.63 -15.43
C ALA A 94 2.53 -24.38 -15.97
N LEU A 95 2.09 -23.86 -17.11
CA LEU A 95 2.59 -22.63 -17.72
C LEU A 95 1.42 -21.67 -17.96
N VAL A 96 1.45 -20.51 -17.33
CA VAL A 96 0.46 -19.44 -17.47
C VAL A 96 1.11 -18.25 -18.17
N ASN A 97 0.56 -17.80 -19.29
CA ASN A 97 0.96 -16.57 -19.94
C ASN A 97 -0.12 -15.51 -19.66
N VAL A 98 0.21 -14.51 -18.84
CA VAL A 98 -0.71 -13.43 -18.47
C VAL A 98 -0.72 -12.29 -19.50
N GLY A 99 0.06 -12.42 -20.58
CA GLY A 99 0.13 -11.40 -21.62
C GLY A 99 0.83 -10.12 -21.13
N THR A 100 0.28 -8.97 -21.51
CA THR A 100 0.82 -7.66 -21.18
C THR A 100 -0.06 -7.00 -20.12
N LEU A 101 0.55 -6.66 -19.00
CA LEU A 101 -0.08 -5.96 -17.89
C LEU A 101 0.34 -4.48 -17.93
N THR A 102 -0.64 -3.58 -17.99
CA THR A 102 -0.39 -2.13 -18.02
C THR A 102 -0.66 -1.54 -16.65
N LEU A 103 0.36 -0.94 -16.05
CA LEU A 103 0.21 -0.14 -14.84
C LEU A 103 -0.11 1.30 -15.23
N LYS A 104 -1.02 1.91 -14.48
CA LYS A 104 -1.37 3.33 -14.59
C LYS A 104 -0.78 4.07 -13.43
N ASP A 105 -0.49 5.34 -13.62
CA ASP A 105 -0.08 6.21 -12.53
C ASP A 105 -1.17 6.19 -11.44
N ASP A 106 -0.74 6.13 -10.21
CA ASP A 106 -1.61 6.32 -9.06
C ASP A 106 -1.79 7.83 -8.93
N ASP A 107 -2.86 8.37 -9.53
CA ASP A 107 -3.28 9.74 -9.32
C ASP A 107 -3.70 9.86 -7.84
N ILE A 108 -2.71 9.84 -6.95
CA ILE A 108 -2.90 10.33 -5.61
C ILE A 108 -3.14 11.82 -5.79
N GLN A 109 -4.40 12.20 -5.95
CA GLN A 109 -4.80 13.55 -5.59
C GLN A 109 -4.39 13.68 -4.12
N ILE A 110 -3.26 14.30 -3.88
CA ILE A 110 -2.93 14.86 -2.58
C ILE A 110 -3.98 15.96 -2.43
N GLY A 111 -5.19 15.55 -2.03
CA GLY A 111 -6.16 16.47 -1.51
C GLY A 111 -5.42 17.19 -0.40
N GLU A 112 -5.40 18.52 -0.47
CA GLU A 112 -4.90 19.36 0.58
C GLU A 112 -5.40 18.77 1.90
N VAL A 113 -4.51 18.13 2.67
CA VAL A 113 -4.83 17.71 4.03
C VAL A 113 -4.93 19.01 4.80
N VAL A 114 -6.11 19.60 4.79
CA VAL A 114 -6.45 20.65 5.74
C VAL A 114 -6.45 19.96 7.09
N VAL A 115 -5.30 19.97 7.74
CA VAL A 115 -5.20 19.62 9.16
C VAL A 115 -5.95 20.72 9.90
N THR A 116 -7.25 20.57 10.06
CA THR A 116 -8.03 21.31 11.03
C THR A 116 -7.65 20.81 12.41
N GLY A 117 -6.40 21.05 12.80
CA GLY A 117 -5.99 20.94 14.18
C GLY A 117 -6.78 22.02 14.95
N LYS A 118 -7.76 21.62 15.74
CA LYS A 118 -8.28 22.52 16.78
C LYS A 118 -7.11 22.81 17.69
N LEU A 119 -6.59 24.03 17.65
CA LEU A 119 -5.64 24.52 18.63
C LEU A 119 -6.30 24.36 20.00
N GLN A 120 -5.67 23.56 20.87
CA GLN A 120 -6.15 23.44 22.23
C GLN A 120 -5.94 24.78 22.92
N GLU A 121 -7.02 25.33 23.48
CA GLU A 121 -7.00 26.65 24.16
C GLU A 121 -6.13 26.63 25.40
N VAL A 122 -6.18 25.53 26.15
CA VAL A 122 -5.46 25.34 27.42
C VAL A 122 -4.83 23.95 27.42
N VAL A 123 -3.53 23.86 27.71
CA VAL A 123 -2.80 22.61 27.89
C VAL A 123 -2.18 22.60 29.27
N MET A 124 -2.37 21.51 30.03
CA MET A 124 -1.67 21.29 31.31
C MET A 124 -0.35 20.56 31.03
N GLU A 125 0.76 21.18 31.36
CA GLU A 125 2.10 20.62 31.24
C GLU A 125 2.69 20.48 32.65
N GLY A 126 2.50 19.30 33.26
CA GLY A 126 2.83 19.05 34.68
C GLY A 126 1.94 19.86 35.61
N ASP A 127 2.53 20.73 36.41
CA ASP A 127 1.86 21.66 37.37
C ASP A 127 1.63 23.06 36.73
N THR A 128 1.91 23.24 35.47
CA THR A 128 1.82 24.52 34.79
C THR A 128 0.71 24.51 33.75
N THR A 129 -0.15 25.53 33.76
CA THR A 129 -1.18 25.73 32.74
C THR A 129 -0.63 26.61 31.62
N VAL A 130 -0.48 26.04 30.43
CA VAL A 130 -0.06 26.77 29.22
C VAL A 130 -1.27 27.17 28.42
N ILE A 131 -1.45 28.47 28.20
CA ILE A 131 -2.56 29.06 27.46
C ILE A 131 -2.06 29.40 26.08
N ASN A 132 -2.68 28.82 25.05
CA ASN A 132 -2.34 29.08 23.66
C ASN A 132 -3.09 30.32 23.14
N ALA A 133 -2.42 31.48 23.14
CA ALA A 133 -3.02 32.74 22.70
C ALA A 133 -3.57 32.72 21.25
N ALA A 134 -2.97 31.86 20.37
CA ALA A 134 -3.41 31.71 18.99
C ALA A 134 -4.78 31.02 18.85
N ALA A 135 -5.24 30.31 19.89
CA ALA A 135 -6.55 29.63 19.91
C ALA A 135 -7.69 30.64 20.16
N TYR A 136 -7.38 31.81 20.72
CA TYR A 136 -8.36 32.87 21.02
C TYR A 136 -8.37 33.91 19.92
N LYS A 137 -9.50 34.08 19.25
CA LYS A 137 -9.69 35.12 18.23
C LYS A 137 -9.84 36.50 18.94
N THR A 138 -8.82 37.31 18.88
CA THR A 138 -8.87 38.72 19.30
C THR A 138 -8.98 39.61 18.07
N PRO A 139 -9.74 40.74 18.13
CA PRO A 139 -9.77 41.72 17.04
C PRO A 139 -8.38 42.30 16.80
N ASP A 140 -8.13 42.75 15.55
CA ASP A 140 -6.91 43.48 15.24
C ASP A 140 -6.81 44.76 16.06
N GLY A 141 -5.67 44.90 16.79
CA GLY A 141 -5.46 46.04 17.68
C GLY A 141 -5.96 45.85 19.12
N ALA A 142 -6.41 44.65 19.50
CA ALA A 142 -6.81 44.35 20.86
C ALA A 142 -5.64 44.43 21.86
N TYR A 143 -5.89 44.99 23.03
CA TYR A 143 -4.90 45.03 24.12
C TYR A 143 -4.83 43.70 24.85
N LEU A 144 -3.71 43.45 25.55
CA LEU A 144 -3.49 42.24 26.35
C LEU A 144 -4.62 42.00 27.36
N GLU A 145 -5.20 43.07 27.89
CA GLU A 145 -6.34 43.02 28.81
C GLU A 145 -7.58 42.32 28.20
N ASP A 146 -7.85 42.54 26.91
CA ASP A 146 -8.98 41.94 26.20
C ASP A 146 -8.78 40.44 26.00
N PHE A 147 -7.54 40.02 25.89
CA PHE A 147 -7.17 38.62 25.85
C PHE A 147 -7.36 37.94 27.22
N VAL A 148 -6.82 38.57 28.30
CA VAL A 148 -6.88 38.02 29.66
C VAL A 148 -8.33 37.83 30.14
N LYS A 149 -9.24 38.73 29.80
CA LYS A 149 -10.68 38.61 30.13
C LYS A 149 -11.39 37.44 29.46
N ARG A 150 -10.83 36.89 28.38
CA ARG A 150 -11.43 35.76 27.63
C ARG A 150 -10.91 34.42 28.09
N VAL A 151 -9.84 34.35 28.86
CA VAL A 151 -9.25 33.14 29.34
C VAL A 151 -10.01 32.63 30.58
N PRO A 152 -10.60 31.44 30.54
CA PRO A 152 -11.30 30.89 31.69
C PRO A 152 -10.35 30.65 32.87
N GLY A 153 -10.75 31.09 34.05
CA GLY A 153 -9.98 30.86 35.29
C GLY A 153 -9.00 32.00 35.66
N LEU A 154 -8.83 33.03 34.85
CA LEU A 154 -8.08 34.22 35.22
C LEU A 154 -9.02 35.32 35.77
N VAL A 155 -8.69 35.85 36.95
CA VAL A 155 -9.37 37.00 37.54
C VAL A 155 -8.45 38.22 37.41
N TYR A 156 -8.93 39.22 36.71
CA TYR A 156 -8.22 40.50 36.55
C TYR A 156 -8.84 41.53 37.51
N ASN A 157 -8.02 42.04 38.40
CA ASN A 157 -8.37 43.13 39.32
C ASN A 157 -7.76 44.43 38.85
#